data_bfbe66108b5df4a8c31f6dea46d92cf7
#
_entry.id   bfbe66108b5df4a8c31f6dea46d92cf7
#
_cell.length_a   1.000
_cell.length_b   1.000
_cell.length_c   1.000
_cell.angle_alpha   90.00
_cell.angle_beta   90.00
_cell.angle_gamma   90.00
#
_symmetry.space_group_name_H-M   'P 1'
#
loop_
_entity.id
_entity.type
_entity.pdbx_description
1 polymer ?
#
loop_
_entity_poly.entity_id
_entity_poly.type
_entity_poly.pdbx_seq_one_letter_code
_entity_poly.pdbx_strand_id
1 'polypeptide(L)'
;MSSDNVDFINKCLRQWKGEFPLDERLQYFSDQFENWLMQIPADSREIVKTLIFNMSYYSNATSNKWLEMLHKELLKQENVTNDNTIYAFLKSPDGLSNSSNDYWTNYKAINRINSNLCVENLDAIYPEQWELIDNIVFIDDFSGTGNTFIKELEKRPTTYSGKRIFFIALNVMQLAIDKINEFSSKYDIKIFFLVSKIQLKAFERNLFANDNEAKNNIEEMSTMLGIPPNHILGYEETESLVSFYNNTPNNTLGFIRYDTENYKSIFPRKNEPKPAWQRFSAKQSRKAANYNNKVLEGKK
;
A
#
# COMPACT_ATOMS: atom_id res chain seq x y z
N MET A 1 15.52 -26.25 -13.49
CA MET A 1 15.77 -25.32 -12.36
C MET A 1 17.04 -25.76 -11.64
N SER A 2 17.97 -24.85 -11.39
CA SER A 2 19.20 -25.18 -10.64
C SER A 2 18.86 -25.48 -9.17
N SER A 3 19.67 -26.33 -8.49
CA SER A 3 19.46 -26.63 -7.05
C SER A 3 19.44 -25.35 -6.19
N ASP A 4 20.30 -24.41 -6.49
CA ASP A 4 20.44 -23.15 -5.75
C ASP A 4 19.18 -22.26 -5.87
N ASN A 5 18.54 -22.25 -7.05
CA ASN A 5 17.29 -21.52 -7.24
C ASN A 5 16.12 -22.20 -6.53
N VAL A 6 16.07 -23.53 -6.50
CA VAL A 6 15.06 -24.29 -5.73
C VAL A 6 15.21 -23.98 -4.23
N ASP A 7 16.43 -23.98 -3.70
CA ASP A 7 16.67 -23.64 -2.30
C ASP A 7 16.30 -22.21 -1.98
N PHE A 8 16.60 -21.26 -2.88
CA PHE A 8 16.22 -19.86 -2.72
C PHE A 8 14.70 -19.68 -2.69
N ILE A 9 13.96 -20.27 -3.65
CA ILE A 9 12.49 -20.25 -3.69
C ILE A 9 11.92 -20.79 -2.38
N ASN A 10 12.40 -21.95 -1.92
CA ASN A 10 11.95 -22.56 -0.68
C ASN A 10 12.21 -21.67 0.56
N LYS A 11 13.34 -20.95 0.59
CA LYS A 11 13.63 -19.95 1.63
C LYS A 11 12.62 -18.80 1.61
N CYS A 12 12.35 -18.25 0.43
CA CYS A 12 11.34 -17.18 0.27
C CYS A 12 9.95 -17.64 0.70
N LEU A 13 9.48 -18.81 0.23
CA LEU A 13 8.17 -19.34 0.59
C LEU A 13 8.03 -19.55 2.10
N ARG A 14 9.06 -20.09 2.78
CA ARG A 14 9.08 -20.20 4.24
C ARG A 14 9.03 -18.84 4.94
N GLN A 15 9.80 -17.87 4.47
CA GLN A 15 9.83 -16.51 4.99
C GLN A 15 8.44 -15.85 4.88
N TRP A 16 7.76 -16.03 3.76
CA TRP A 16 6.44 -15.46 3.49
C TRP A 16 5.29 -16.29 4.08
N LYS A 17 5.60 -17.38 4.77
CA LYS A 17 4.62 -18.33 5.35
C LYS A 17 3.63 -18.83 4.29
N GLY A 18 4.15 -19.15 3.12
CA GLY A 18 3.38 -19.76 2.05
C GLY A 18 2.75 -21.08 2.52
N GLU A 19 1.41 -21.14 2.50
CA GLU A 19 0.63 -22.34 2.85
C GLU A 19 0.32 -23.11 1.57
N PHE A 20 0.33 -24.43 1.65
CA PHE A 20 -0.06 -25.29 0.53
C PHE A 20 -1.57 -25.61 0.58
N PRO A 21 -2.27 -25.57 -0.59
CA PRO A 21 -1.73 -25.17 -1.90
C PRO A 21 -1.35 -23.69 -1.94
N LEU A 22 -0.27 -23.36 -2.66
CA LEU A 22 0.15 -21.97 -2.85
C LEU A 22 -0.96 -21.19 -3.57
N ASP A 23 -1.09 -19.91 -3.23
CA ASP A 23 -1.92 -19.01 -4.03
C ASP A 23 -1.30 -18.78 -5.43
N GLU A 24 -2.10 -18.29 -6.39
CA GLU A 24 -1.70 -18.14 -7.79
C GLU A 24 -0.38 -17.35 -7.96
N ARG A 25 -0.14 -16.34 -7.13
CA ARG A 25 1.05 -15.50 -7.26
C ARG A 25 2.30 -16.17 -6.71
N LEU A 26 2.17 -16.92 -5.62
CA LEU A 26 3.27 -17.74 -5.08
C LEU A 26 3.54 -18.94 -5.98
N GLN A 27 2.52 -19.52 -6.59
CA GLN A 27 2.70 -20.56 -7.60
C GLN A 27 3.44 -20.00 -8.82
N TYR A 28 3.01 -18.84 -9.34
CA TYR A 28 3.68 -18.14 -10.44
C TYR A 28 5.14 -17.83 -10.09
N PHE A 29 5.40 -17.30 -8.89
CA PHE A 29 6.76 -17.06 -8.40
C PHE A 29 7.60 -18.33 -8.44
N SER A 30 7.09 -19.43 -7.89
CA SER A 30 7.79 -20.71 -7.87
C SER A 30 8.11 -21.24 -9.26
N ASP A 31 7.14 -21.16 -10.19
CA ASP A 31 7.25 -21.72 -11.53
C ASP A 31 8.12 -20.84 -12.46
N GLN A 32 8.09 -19.53 -12.27
CA GLN A 32 8.71 -18.57 -13.20
C GLN A 32 10.03 -17.98 -12.70
N PHE A 33 10.44 -18.19 -11.45
CA PHE A 33 11.59 -17.54 -10.85
C PHE A 33 12.87 -17.67 -11.68
N GLU A 34 13.18 -18.87 -12.18
CA GLU A 34 14.38 -19.11 -12.99
C GLU A 34 14.34 -18.35 -14.32
N ASN A 35 13.20 -18.43 -15.05
CA ASN A 35 13.00 -17.72 -16.29
C ASN A 35 13.02 -16.19 -16.08
N TRP A 36 12.47 -15.73 -14.97
CA TRP A 36 12.51 -14.33 -14.58
C TRP A 36 13.93 -13.86 -14.26
N LEU A 37 14.69 -14.65 -13.51
CA LEU A 37 16.08 -14.31 -13.15
C LEU A 37 17.01 -14.27 -14.37
N MET A 38 16.71 -15.05 -15.41
CA MET A 38 17.47 -14.99 -16.68
C MET A 38 17.29 -13.68 -17.44
N GLN A 39 16.18 -12.93 -17.22
CA GLN A 39 15.98 -11.60 -17.79
C GLN A 39 16.84 -10.54 -17.08
N ILE A 40 17.33 -10.83 -15.89
CA ILE A 40 18.13 -9.92 -15.05
C ILE A 40 19.62 -10.03 -15.45
N PRO A 41 20.33 -8.92 -15.68
CA PRO A 41 21.79 -8.91 -15.87
C PRO A 41 22.51 -9.64 -14.76
N ALA A 42 23.58 -10.36 -15.12
CA ALA A 42 24.26 -11.28 -14.20
C ALA A 42 24.81 -10.59 -12.93
N ASP A 43 25.32 -9.37 -13.07
CA ASP A 43 25.87 -8.53 -12.01
C ASP A 43 24.81 -8.01 -11.02
N SER A 44 23.54 -7.94 -11.44
CA SER A 44 22.41 -7.47 -10.61
C SER A 44 21.71 -8.62 -9.87
N ARG A 45 21.94 -9.89 -10.23
CA ARG A 45 21.14 -11.04 -9.75
C ARG A 45 21.19 -11.23 -8.23
N GLU A 46 22.34 -11.06 -7.60
CA GLU A 46 22.47 -11.23 -6.16
C GLU A 46 21.80 -10.08 -5.39
N ILE A 47 21.88 -8.85 -5.92
CA ILE A 47 21.14 -7.70 -5.37
C ILE A 47 19.64 -7.96 -5.43
N VAL A 48 19.15 -8.38 -6.59
CA VAL A 48 17.73 -8.69 -6.83
C VAL A 48 17.24 -9.82 -5.92
N LYS A 49 18.01 -10.92 -5.77
CA LYS A 49 17.67 -12.00 -4.84
C LYS A 49 17.59 -11.50 -3.40
N THR A 50 18.54 -10.67 -2.97
CA THR A 50 18.52 -10.08 -1.63
C THR A 50 17.27 -9.25 -1.40
N LEU A 51 16.87 -8.41 -2.37
CA LEU A 51 15.65 -7.60 -2.29
C LEU A 51 14.39 -8.47 -2.25
N ILE A 52 14.29 -9.50 -3.11
CA ILE A 52 13.16 -10.44 -3.15
C ILE A 52 13.06 -11.20 -1.82
N PHE A 53 14.16 -11.71 -1.28
CA PHE A 53 14.15 -12.40 0.00
C PHE A 53 13.64 -11.50 1.14
N ASN A 54 14.01 -10.22 1.15
CA ASN A 54 13.62 -9.24 2.16
C ASN A 54 12.24 -8.60 1.91
N MET A 55 11.52 -9.03 0.87
CA MET A 55 10.15 -8.59 0.59
C MET A 55 9.17 -9.18 1.62
N SER A 56 8.11 -8.44 1.90
CA SER A 56 6.95 -8.94 2.63
C SER A 56 5.89 -9.39 1.63
N TYR A 57 5.47 -10.63 1.72
CA TYR A 57 4.34 -11.14 0.97
C TYR A 57 3.19 -11.48 1.92
N TYR A 58 2.00 -11.02 1.57
CA TYR A 58 0.79 -11.30 2.34
C TYR A 58 -0.16 -12.17 1.52
N SER A 59 -0.20 -13.48 1.84
CA SER A 59 -1.24 -14.38 1.34
C SER A 59 -2.61 -13.99 1.89
N ASN A 60 -3.70 -14.49 1.31
CA ASN A 60 -5.03 -14.25 1.86
C ASN A 60 -5.14 -14.72 3.32
N ALA A 61 -4.65 -15.93 3.61
CA ALA A 61 -4.66 -16.48 4.97
C ALA A 61 -3.84 -15.63 5.95
N THR A 62 -2.63 -15.21 5.55
CA THR A 62 -1.79 -14.34 6.38
C THR A 62 -2.42 -12.97 6.60
N SER A 63 -3.03 -12.38 5.57
CA SER A 63 -3.76 -11.12 5.66
C SER A 63 -4.90 -11.21 6.68
N ASN A 64 -5.73 -12.25 6.56
CA ASN A 64 -6.86 -12.48 7.45
C ASN A 64 -6.42 -12.64 8.91
N LYS A 65 -5.38 -13.43 9.14
CA LYS A 65 -4.82 -13.64 10.48
C LYS A 65 -4.33 -12.32 11.10
N TRP A 66 -3.64 -11.48 10.31
CA TRP A 66 -3.20 -10.18 10.80
C TRP A 66 -4.36 -9.24 11.08
N LEU A 67 -5.37 -9.17 10.20
CA LEU A 67 -6.55 -8.34 10.44
C LEU A 67 -7.30 -8.74 11.72
N GLU A 68 -7.38 -10.04 12.02
CA GLU A 68 -7.94 -10.53 13.28
C GLU A 68 -7.08 -10.13 14.49
N MET A 69 -5.75 -10.28 14.39
CA MET A 69 -4.84 -9.92 15.48
C MET A 69 -4.87 -8.42 15.76
N LEU A 70 -4.85 -7.58 14.71
CA LEU A 70 -4.88 -6.12 14.85
C LEU A 70 -6.22 -5.64 15.43
N HIS A 71 -7.33 -6.33 15.12
CA HIS A 71 -8.60 -6.05 15.78
C HIS A 71 -8.57 -6.38 17.27
N LYS A 72 -7.97 -7.50 17.65
CA LYS A 72 -7.80 -7.85 19.06
C LYS A 72 -6.94 -6.82 19.82
N GLU A 73 -5.92 -6.26 19.15
CA GLU A 73 -5.12 -5.16 19.74
C GLU A 73 -5.93 -3.85 19.85
N LEU A 74 -6.81 -3.55 18.88
CA LEU A 74 -7.72 -2.42 18.96
C LEU A 74 -8.65 -2.54 20.20
N LEU A 75 -9.24 -3.71 20.41
CA LEU A 75 -10.16 -3.95 21.52
C LEU A 75 -9.49 -3.90 22.92
N LYS A 76 -8.16 -3.94 23.00
CA LYS A 76 -7.41 -3.73 24.26
C LYS A 76 -7.21 -2.25 24.57
N GLN A 77 -7.48 -1.36 23.63
CA GLN A 77 -7.34 0.08 23.87
C GLN A 77 -8.43 0.57 24.81
N GLU A 78 -8.06 1.40 25.77
CA GLU A 78 -9.01 2.01 26.69
C GLU A 78 -10.10 2.78 25.93
N ASN A 79 -11.33 2.75 26.43
CA ASN A 79 -12.48 3.47 25.86
C ASN A 79 -12.78 3.16 24.37
N VAL A 80 -12.39 2.00 23.86
CA VAL A 80 -12.88 1.48 22.58
C VAL A 80 -14.08 0.58 22.84
N THR A 81 -15.26 1.06 22.52
CA THR A 81 -16.55 0.38 22.73
C THR A 81 -17.43 0.46 21.49
N ASN A 82 -18.45 -0.38 21.40
CA ASN A 82 -19.41 -0.31 20.29
C ASN A 82 -20.25 0.98 20.30
N ASP A 83 -20.37 1.65 21.44
CA ASP A 83 -21.21 2.85 21.57
C ASP A 83 -20.50 4.12 21.07
N ASN A 84 -19.16 4.11 21.00
CA ASN A 84 -18.38 5.29 20.66
C ASN A 84 -17.35 5.08 19.53
N THR A 85 -17.42 3.96 18.83
CA THR A 85 -16.43 3.60 17.81
C THR A 85 -17.10 3.33 16.47
N ILE A 86 -16.57 3.95 15.41
CA ILE A 86 -16.97 3.68 14.03
C ILE A 86 -15.80 3.12 13.20
N TYR A 87 -16.14 2.32 12.18
CA TYR A 87 -15.20 1.70 11.26
C TYR A 87 -15.43 2.23 9.85
N ALA A 88 -14.38 2.69 9.20
CA ALA A 88 -14.40 3.27 7.87
C ALA A 88 -13.24 2.74 7.00
N PHE A 89 -13.28 3.03 5.72
CA PHE A 89 -12.18 2.79 4.79
C PHE A 89 -11.76 4.08 4.08
N LEU A 90 -10.57 4.07 3.52
CA LEU A 90 -10.04 5.21 2.79
C LEU A 90 -10.59 5.23 1.36
N LYS A 91 -11.44 6.20 1.05
CA LYS A 91 -11.99 6.36 -0.30
C LYS A 91 -10.92 6.85 -1.28
N SER A 92 -10.95 6.26 -2.48
CA SER A 92 -10.20 6.82 -3.60
C SER A 92 -10.71 8.23 -3.94
N PRO A 93 -9.83 9.20 -4.23
CA PRO A 93 -10.23 10.57 -4.59
C PRO A 93 -11.15 10.65 -5.83
N ASP A 94 -11.08 9.67 -6.71
CA ASP A 94 -11.92 9.56 -7.92
C ASP A 94 -13.23 8.81 -7.67
N GLY A 95 -13.51 8.40 -6.41
CA GLY A 95 -14.74 7.69 -6.02
C GLY A 95 -14.81 6.24 -6.47
N LEU A 96 -13.72 5.70 -7.02
CA LEU A 96 -13.66 4.31 -7.46
C LEU A 96 -13.32 3.37 -6.29
N SER A 97 -13.67 2.10 -6.45
CA SER A 97 -13.25 1.05 -5.53
C SER A 97 -11.72 0.94 -5.53
N ASN A 98 -11.15 0.70 -4.37
CA ASN A 98 -9.73 0.52 -4.15
C ASN A 98 -9.47 -0.64 -3.17
N SER A 99 -8.20 -0.99 -2.95
CA SER A 99 -7.82 -2.07 -2.04
C SER A 99 -8.31 -1.84 -0.61
N SER A 100 -8.34 -0.61 -0.13
CA SER A 100 -8.86 -0.29 1.21
C SER A 100 -10.31 -0.74 1.39
N ASN A 101 -11.17 -0.61 0.35
CA ASN A 101 -12.55 -1.11 0.40
C ASN A 101 -12.61 -2.64 0.52
N ASP A 102 -11.75 -3.35 -0.22
CA ASP A 102 -11.72 -4.81 -0.18
C ASP A 102 -11.25 -5.31 1.20
N TYR A 103 -10.20 -4.71 1.75
CA TYR A 103 -9.68 -5.04 3.07
C TYR A 103 -10.62 -4.65 4.20
N TRP A 104 -11.32 -3.52 4.09
CA TRP A 104 -12.36 -3.12 5.04
C TRP A 104 -13.53 -4.11 5.05
N THR A 105 -13.98 -4.55 3.87
CA THR A 105 -15.04 -5.55 3.73
C THR A 105 -14.62 -6.88 4.37
N ASN A 106 -13.40 -7.31 4.10
CA ASN A 106 -12.84 -8.52 4.67
C ASN A 106 -12.65 -8.42 6.20
N TYR A 107 -12.14 -7.29 6.68
CA TYR A 107 -11.99 -7.00 8.12
C TYR A 107 -13.31 -7.10 8.87
N LYS A 108 -14.38 -6.51 8.32
CA LYS A 108 -15.73 -6.61 8.90
C LYS A 108 -16.19 -8.06 9.03
N ALA A 109 -16.03 -8.82 7.96
CA ALA A 109 -16.48 -10.22 7.90
C ALA A 109 -15.73 -11.10 8.90
N ILE A 110 -14.40 -11.01 8.94
CA ILE A 110 -13.54 -11.83 9.82
C ILE A 110 -13.82 -11.52 11.29
N ASN A 111 -13.92 -10.24 11.64
CA ASN A 111 -14.07 -9.79 13.01
C ASN A 111 -15.53 -9.67 13.45
N ARG A 112 -16.49 -10.03 12.57
CA ARG A 112 -17.94 -9.99 12.83
C ARG A 112 -18.39 -8.62 13.34
N ILE A 113 -17.86 -7.54 12.74
CA ILE A 113 -18.20 -6.18 13.14
C ILE A 113 -19.68 -5.90 12.84
N ASN A 114 -20.40 -5.35 13.81
CA ASN A 114 -21.77 -4.94 13.62
C ASN A 114 -21.86 -3.90 12.49
N SER A 115 -22.72 -4.16 11.50
CA SER A 115 -22.88 -3.28 10.33
C SER A 115 -23.29 -1.85 10.69
N ASN A 116 -23.97 -1.65 11.80
CA ASN A 116 -24.36 -0.32 12.28
C ASN A 116 -23.15 0.54 12.72
N LEU A 117 -21.99 -0.07 12.97
CA LEU A 117 -20.74 0.62 13.30
C LEU A 117 -19.89 0.93 12.04
N CYS A 118 -20.32 0.42 10.88
CA CYS A 118 -19.57 0.51 9.64
C CYS A 118 -20.07 1.69 8.80
N VAL A 119 -19.21 2.68 8.56
CA VAL A 119 -19.59 3.92 7.88
C VAL A 119 -18.86 4.00 6.54
N GLU A 120 -19.63 3.90 5.45
CA GLU A 120 -19.09 4.05 4.09
C GLU A 120 -18.92 5.52 3.68
N ASN A 121 -19.75 6.38 4.20
CA ASN A 121 -19.72 7.81 3.91
C ASN A 121 -19.73 8.63 5.19
N LEU A 122 -18.58 9.10 5.61
CA LEU A 122 -18.42 9.94 6.80
C LEU A 122 -19.15 11.30 6.68
N ASP A 123 -19.45 11.77 5.45
CA ASP A 123 -20.23 13.00 5.23
C ASP A 123 -21.72 12.83 5.60
N ALA A 124 -22.18 11.59 5.75
CA ALA A 124 -23.56 11.31 6.14
C ALA A 124 -23.79 11.35 7.66
N ILE A 125 -22.73 11.49 8.46
CA ILE A 125 -22.82 11.60 9.92
C ILE A 125 -23.19 13.03 10.28
N TYR A 126 -24.31 13.20 11.01
CA TYR A 126 -24.75 14.51 11.50
C TYR A 126 -23.84 15.06 12.61
N PRO A 127 -23.78 16.40 12.80
CA PRO A 127 -22.95 17.01 13.85
C PRO A 127 -23.18 16.43 15.24
N GLU A 128 -24.44 16.20 15.62
CA GLU A 128 -24.83 15.66 16.92
C GLU A 128 -24.35 14.21 17.13
N GLN A 129 -24.28 13.44 16.05
CA GLN A 129 -23.75 12.07 16.08
C GLN A 129 -22.23 12.07 16.26
N TRP A 130 -21.53 13.06 15.67
CA TRP A 130 -20.08 13.21 15.85
C TRP A 130 -19.70 13.45 17.31
N GLU A 131 -20.56 14.08 18.12
CA GLU A 131 -20.31 14.31 19.55
C GLU A 131 -20.26 12.99 20.34
N LEU A 132 -20.92 11.94 19.88
CA LEU A 132 -20.96 10.61 20.52
C LEU A 132 -19.83 9.68 20.04
N ILE A 133 -19.11 10.05 18.99
CA ILE A 133 -18.05 9.24 18.42
C ILE A 133 -16.70 9.69 18.99
N ASP A 134 -16.04 8.83 19.74
CA ASP A 134 -14.69 9.07 20.29
C ASP A 134 -13.61 8.45 19.42
N ASN A 135 -13.93 7.32 18.77
CA ASN A 135 -12.95 6.49 18.07
C ASN A 135 -13.35 6.29 16.61
N ILE A 136 -12.42 6.51 15.71
CA ILE A 136 -12.59 6.27 14.28
C ILE A 136 -11.50 5.30 13.83
N VAL A 137 -11.89 4.17 13.26
CA VAL A 137 -11.00 3.12 12.81
C VAL A 137 -10.97 3.10 11.29
N PHE A 138 -9.84 3.44 10.70
CA PHE A 138 -9.61 3.29 9.26
C PHE A 138 -8.84 2.02 8.96
N ILE A 139 -9.28 1.28 7.96
CA ILE A 139 -8.68 0.02 7.54
C ILE A 139 -8.10 0.17 6.12
N ASP A 140 -6.86 -0.30 5.94
CA ASP A 140 -6.18 -0.35 4.63
C ASP A 140 -5.29 -1.60 4.54
N ASP A 141 -4.80 -1.92 3.34
CA ASP A 141 -3.78 -2.96 3.14
C ASP A 141 -2.37 -2.41 3.32
N PHE A 142 -2.12 -1.28 2.69
CA PHE A 142 -0.79 -0.70 2.59
C PHE A 142 -0.81 0.82 2.52
N SER A 143 0.07 1.46 3.27
CA SER A 143 0.33 2.89 3.17
C SER A 143 1.79 3.16 2.79
N GLY A 144 2.02 3.60 1.55
CA GLY A 144 3.35 3.93 1.05
C GLY A 144 3.79 5.34 1.42
N THR A 145 3.00 6.34 1.05
CA THR A 145 3.32 7.77 1.25
C THR A 145 2.46 8.46 2.31
N GLY A 146 1.41 7.80 2.80
CA GLY A 146 0.42 8.41 3.70
C GLY A 146 -0.57 9.37 3.04
N ASN A 147 -0.37 9.72 1.76
CA ASN A 147 -1.13 10.77 1.09
C ASN A 147 -2.66 10.50 1.06
N THR A 148 -3.08 9.25 0.89
CA THR A 148 -4.52 8.90 0.86
C THR A 148 -5.16 9.15 2.21
N PHE A 149 -4.48 8.77 3.29
CA PHE A 149 -4.96 8.98 4.65
C PHE A 149 -4.96 10.46 5.03
N ILE A 150 -3.89 11.19 4.73
CA ILE A 150 -3.80 12.64 4.97
C ILE A 150 -4.95 13.37 4.25
N LYS A 151 -5.22 13.04 2.99
CA LYS A 151 -6.35 13.63 2.24
C LYS A 151 -7.71 13.33 2.87
N GLU A 152 -7.87 12.19 3.53
CA GLU A 152 -9.10 11.92 4.30
C GLU A 152 -9.18 12.79 5.55
N LEU A 153 -8.08 12.94 6.28
CA LEU A 153 -8.00 13.79 7.47
C LEU A 153 -8.21 15.27 7.14
N GLU A 154 -7.70 15.73 5.99
CA GLU A 154 -7.87 17.12 5.50
C GLU A 154 -9.32 17.52 5.26
N LYS A 155 -10.21 16.56 5.01
CA LYS A 155 -11.63 16.88 4.78
C LYS A 155 -12.33 17.43 6.03
N ARG A 156 -11.90 16.99 7.23
CA ARG A 156 -12.62 17.29 8.50
C ARG A 156 -11.65 17.47 9.69
N PRO A 157 -10.62 18.32 9.57
CA PRO A 157 -9.59 18.40 10.61
C PRO A 157 -10.16 18.81 11.98
N THR A 158 -11.12 19.74 12.00
CA THR A 158 -11.79 20.16 13.23
C THR A 158 -12.69 19.11 13.85
N THR A 159 -13.34 18.27 13.02
CA THR A 159 -14.18 17.15 13.50
C THR A 159 -13.32 16.06 14.13
N TYR A 160 -12.12 15.84 13.62
CA TYR A 160 -11.19 14.83 14.12
C TYR A 160 -10.38 15.30 15.33
N SER A 161 -10.28 16.61 15.57
CA SER A 161 -9.62 17.15 16.77
C SER A 161 -10.31 16.64 18.03
N GLY A 162 -9.51 16.21 19.00
CA GLY A 162 -10.00 15.62 20.26
C GLY A 162 -10.46 14.15 20.17
N LYS A 163 -10.58 13.58 18.97
CA LYS A 163 -10.93 12.17 18.76
C LYS A 163 -9.68 11.29 18.64
N ARG A 164 -9.85 9.99 18.83
CA ARG A 164 -8.79 9.00 18.60
C ARG A 164 -9.01 8.33 17.27
N ILE A 165 -8.02 8.42 16.40
CA ILE A 165 -8.05 7.79 15.09
C ILE A 165 -7.09 6.61 15.10
N PHE A 166 -7.63 5.42 14.82
CA PHE A 166 -6.87 4.20 14.67
C PHE A 166 -6.69 3.91 13.19
N PHE A 167 -5.44 3.76 12.76
CA PHE A 167 -5.12 3.33 11.41
C PHE A 167 -4.64 1.87 11.44
N ILE A 168 -5.47 0.96 10.93
CA ILE A 168 -5.18 -0.47 10.84
C ILE A 168 -4.71 -0.78 9.42
N ALA A 169 -3.49 -1.30 9.29
CA ALA A 169 -2.95 -1.72 8.00
C ALA A 169 -2.00 -2.93 8.15
N LEU A 170 -1.85 -3.71 7.08
CA LEU A 170 -0.92 -4.83 7.08
C LEU A 170 0.53 -4.36 7.00
N ASN A 171 0.79 -3.31 6.22
CA ASN A 171 2.13 -2.81 6.04
C ASN A 171 2.14 -1.29 5.83
N VAL A 172 3.04 -0.59 6.48
CA VAL A 172 3.17 0.87 6.36
C VAL A 172 4.65 1.23 6.22
N MET A 173 4.94 2.15 5.31
CA MET A 173 6.29 2.71 5.20
C MET A 173 6.53 3.73 6.33
N GLN A 174 7.75 3.75 6.90
CA GLN A 174 8.11 4.71 7.95
C GLN A 174 7.87 6.15 7.48
N LEU A 175 8.23 6.47 6.24
CA LEU A 175 7.99 7.79 5.67
C LEU A 175 6.51 8.20 5.64
N ALA A 176 5.59 7.24 5.54
CA ALA A 176 4.16 7.52 5.61
C ALA A 176 3.74 7.85 7.04
N ILE A 177 4.27 7.12 8.04
CA ILE A 177 4.04 7.41 9.46
C ILE A 177 4.54 8.81 9.80
N ASP A 178 5.74 9.17 9.36
CA ASP A 178 6.36 10.46 9.64
C ASP A 178 5.52 11.61 9.06
N LYS A 179 5.10 11.52 7.80
CA LYS A 179 4.20 12.50 7.16
C LYS A 179 2.83 12.61 7.86
N ILE A 180 2.24 11.48 8.24
CA ILE A 180 0.95 11.45 8.93
C ILE A 180 1.09 12.10 10.32
N ASN A 181 2.17 11.83 11.05
CA ASN A 181 2.45 12.41 12.35
C ASN A 181 2.69 13.93 12.26
N GLU A 182 3.42 14.40 11.24
CA GLU A 182 3.60 15.82 10.97
C GLU A 182 2.25 16.52 10.73
N PHE A 183 1.39 15.93 9.88
CA PHE A 183 0.05 16.44 9.65
C PHE A 183 -0.81 16.45 10.92
N SER A 184 -0.83 15.34 11.65
CA SER A 184 -1.65 15.17 12.85
C SER A 184 -1.29 16.16 13.95
N SER A 185 0.00 16.43 14.12
CA SER A 185 0.51 17.41 15.10
C SER A 185 0.05 18.84 14.78
N LYS A 186 -0.04 19.19 13.49
CA LYS A 186 -0.52 20.49 13.05
C LYS A 186 -1.98 20.78 13.41
N TYR A 187 -2.81 19.72 13.48
CA TYR A 187 -4.28 19.84 13.70
C TYR A 187 -4.73 19.26 15.03
N ASP A 188 -3.80 18.91 15.94
CA ASP A 188 -4.10 18.23 17.22
C ASP A 188 -4.98 16.99 17.06
N ILE A 189 -4.64 16.14 16.09
CA ILE A 189 -5.33 14.88 15.82
C ILE A 189 -4.51 13.74 16.43
N LYS A 190 -5.13 12.89 17.26
CA LYS A 190 -4.45 11.74 17.88
C LYS A 190 -4.58 10.51 16.99
N ILE A 191 -3.47 10.06 16.40
CA ILE A 191 -3.43 8.90 15.51
C ILE A 191 -2.65 7.75 16.16
N PHE A 192 -3.25 6.57 16.12
CA PHE A 192 -2.69 5.31 16.62
C PHE A 192 -2.53 4.33 15.46
N PHE A 193 -1.31 3.92 15.18
CA PHE A 193 -1.01 2.93 14.14
C PHE A 193 -1.05 1.51 14.72
N LEU A 194 -2.00 0.71 14.26
CA LEU A 194 -2.08 -0.72 14.54
C LEU A 194 -1.70 -1.47 13.27
N VAL A 195 -0.44 -1.83 13.13
CA VAL A 195 0.12 -2.35 11.89
C VAL A 195 0.92 -3.63 12.11
N SER A 196 0.88 -4.55 11.15
CA SER A 196 1.65 -5.79 11.29
C SER A 196 3.13 -5.59 11.03
N LYS A 197 3.48 -4.62 10.16
CA LYS A 197 4.87 -4.30 9.83
C LYS A 197 5.05 -2.85 9.41
N ILE A 198 6.10 -2.22 9.94
CA ILE A 198 6.62 -0.94 9.45
C ILE A 198 7.87 -1.22 8.64
N GLN A 199 8.02 -0.57 7.48
CA GLN A 199 9.16 -0.72 6.59
C GLN A 199 9.88 0.59 6.35
N LEU A 200 11.21 0.56 6.39
CA LEU A 200 12.07 1.58 5.78
C LEU A 200 12.13 1.36 4.26
N LYS A 201 12.60 2.36 3.52
CA LYS A 201 12.95 2.21 2.11
C LYS A 201 13.93 1.07 1.91
N ALA A 202 13.87 0.39 0.76
CA ALA A 202 14.68 -0.80 0.50
C ALA A 202 16.17 -0.55 0.74
N PHE A 203 16.67 0.59 0.28
CA PHE A 203 18.08 0.96 0.36
C PHE A 203 18.44 1.80 1.61
N GLU A 204 17.55 1.85 2.61
CA GLU A 204 17.80 2.40 3.95
C GLU A 204 17.82 1.28 5.01
N ARG A 205 17.77 0.00 4.60
CA ARG A 205 17.62 -1.16 5.48
C ARG A 205 18.92 -1.86 5.83
N ASN A 206 20.07 -1.34 5.36
CA ASN A 206 21.38 -1.95 5.51
C ASN A 206 21.40 -3.41 5.02
N LEU A 207 20.80 -3.66 3.86
CA LEU A 207 20.75 -5.00 3.25
C LEU A 207 22.04 -5.33 2.50
N PHE A 208 22.82 -4.33 2.14
CA PHE A 208 24.03 -4.42 1.34
C PHE A 208 25.20 -3.75 2.07
N ALA A 209 26.42 -4.11 1.70
CA ALA A 209 27.61 -3.45 2.21
C ALA A 209 27.65 -1.95 1.81
N ASN A 210 27.05 -1.63 0.66
CA ASN A 210 26.85 -0.27 0.16
C ASN A 210 25.44 -0.18 -0.46
N ASP A 211 24.47 0.30 0.30
CA ASP A 211 23.07 0.43 -0.15
C ASP A 211 22.93 1.41 -1.33
N ASN A 212 23.75 2.47 -1.40
CA ASN A 212 23.72 3.41 -2.52
C ASN A 212 24.20 2.80 -3.83
N GLU A 213 25.26 1.98 -3.78
CA GLU A 213 25.76 1.26 -4.95
C GLU A 213 24.71 0.23 -5.44
N ALA A 214 24.10 -0.49 -4.52
CA ALA A 214 23.01 -1.41 -4.84
C ALA A 214 21.80 -0.68 -5.46
N LYS A 215 21.45 0.51 -4.95
CA LYS A 215 20.40 1.35 -5.53
C LYS A 215 20.72 1.75 -6.95
N ASN A 216 21.91 2.29 -7.21
CA ASN A 216 22.35 2.69 -8.54
C ASN A 216 22.31 1.51 -9.53
N ASN A 217 22.76 0.33 -9.11
CA ASN A 217 22.69 -0.89 -9.92
C ASN A 217 21.25 -1.24 -10.30
N ILE A 218 20.30 -1.14 -9.35
CA ILE A 218 18.88 -1.41 -9.62
C ILE A 218 18.27 -0.35 -10.56
N GLU A 219 18.66 0.92 -10.47
CA GLU A 219 18.20 1.97 -11.37
C GLU A 219 18.70 1.76 -12.79
N GLU A 220 19.98 1.45 -12.98
CA GLU A 220 20.59 1.13 -14.27
C GLU A 220 19.95 -0.14 -14.89
N MET A 221 19.87 -1.22 -14.13
CA MET A 221 19.22 -2.45 -14.53
C MET A 221 17.78 -2.21 -14.96
N SER A 222 17.00 -1.50 -14.14
CA SER A 222 15.58 -1.24 -14.43
C SER A 222 15.42 -0.42 -15.71
N THR A 223 16.31 0.52 -15.97
CA THR A 223 16.36 1.31 -17.21
C THR A 223 16.64 0.41 -18.42
N MET A 224 17.60 -0.52 -18.32
CA MET A 224 17.87 -1.51 -19.38
C MET A 224 16.70 -2.44 -19.66
N LEU A 225 15.89 -2.76 -18.63
CA LEU A 225 14.67 -3.55 -18.77
C LEU A 225 13.48 -2.73 -19.35
N GLY A 226 13.69 -1.44 -19.65
CA GLY A 226 12.68 -0.55 -20.21
C GLY A 226 11.63 -0.08 -19.21
N ILE A 227 11.90 -0.16 -17.91
CA ILE A 227 10.98 0.34 -16.88
C ILE A 227 11.05 1.87 -16.86
N PRO A 228 9.89 2.59 -16.98
CA PRO A 228 9.90 4.04 -16.98
C PRO A 228 10.48 4.63 -15.67
N PRO A 229 11.25 5.73 -15.74
CA PRO A 229 11.97 6.29 -14.58
C PRO A 229 11.10 6.49 -13.33
N ASN A 230 9.88 6.98 -13.50
CA ASN A 230 8.93 7.22 -12.41
C ASN A 230 8.34 5.94 -11.78
N HIS A 231 8.70 4.75 -12.29
CA HIS A 231 8.28 3.46 -11.75
C HIS A 231 9.42 2.68 -11.12
N ILE A 232 10.68 3.03 -11.39
CA ILE A 232 11.87 2.25 -10.97
C ILE A 232 11.88 2.07 -9.44
N LEU A 233 11.88 3.16 -8.70
CA LEU A 233 11.91 3.16 -7.24
C LEU A 233 10.53 3.13 -6.57
N GLY A 234 9.50 2.84 -7.35
CA GLY A 234 8.11 2.90 -6.87
C GLY A 234 7.54 4.32 -6.87
N TYR A 235 6.24 4.42 -6.61
CA TYR A 235 5.54 5.71 -6.56
C TYR A 235 6.15 6.65 -5.51
N GLU A 236 6.49 7.87 -5.90
CA GLU A 236 7.19 8.87 -5.04
C GLU A 236 8.46 8.30 -4.38
N GLU A 237 9.18 7.42 -5.09
CA GLU A 237 10.44 6.82 -4.63
C GLU A 237 10.34 6.19 -3.23
N THR A 238 9.23 5.52 -2.97
CA THR A 238 8.98 4.85 -1.68
C THR A 238 9.83 3.60 -1.47
N GLU A 239 10.36 3.01 -2.54
CA GLU A 239 11.25 1.84 -2.50
C GLU A 239 10.69 0.69 -1.65
N SER A 240 9.37 0.47 -1.70
CA SER A 240 8.79 -0.57 -0.86
C SER A 240 9.11 -1.98 -1.39
N LEU A 241 9.18 -2.93 -0.46
CA LEU A 241 9.34 -4.36 -0.73
C LEU A 241 8.11 -5.10 -0.19
N VAL A 242 6.98 -4.96 -0.90
CA VAL A 242 5.73 -5.59 -0.47
C VAL A 242 4.90 -6.08 -1.66
N SER A 243 4.26 -7.21 -1.51
CA SER A 243 3.24 -7.71 -2.43
C SER A 243 2.14 -8.44 -1.66
N PHE A 244 0.94 -8.44 -2.21
CA PHE A 244 -0.23 -9.12 -1.66
C PHE A 244 -0.74 -10.17 -2.64
N TYR A 245 -1.49 -11.14 -2.15
CA TYR A 245 -2.07 -12.22 -2.93
C TYR A 245 -2.94 -11.74 -4.11
N ASN A 246 -3.57 -10.57 -3.97
CA ASN A 246 -4.46 -9.99 -4.99
C ASN A 246 -3.77 -8.97 -5.90
N ASN A 247 -2.74 -8.25 -5.43
CA ASN A 247 -2.05 -7.24 -6.22
C ASN A 247 -0.70 -6.82 -5.60
N THR A 248 0.13 -6.08 -6.36
CA THR A 248 1.34 -5.43 -5.87
C THR A 248 1.13 -3.92 -5.87
N PRO A 249 1.41 -3.21 -4.75
CA PRO A 249 1.32 -1.75 -4.69
C PRO A 249 2.21 -1.05 -5.73
N ASN A 250 1.77 0.12 -6.20
CA ASN A 250 2.60 0.95 -7.10
C ASN A 250 3.85 1.53 -6.43
N ASN A 251 3.93 1.48 -5.13
CA ASN A 251 5.06 1.87 -4.30
C ASN A 251 6.21 0.86 -4.30
N THR A 252 5.94 -0.39 -4.68
CA THR A 252 6.96 -1.45 -4.78
C THR A 252 7.92 -1.17 -5.93
N LEU A 253 9.19 -1.54 -5.75
CA LEU A 253 10.24 -1.40 -6.78
C LEU A 253 9.77 -1.92 -8.15
N GLY A 254 10.09 -1.19 -9.19
CA GLY A 254 9.57 -1.41 -10.54
C GLY A 254 9.85 -2.79 -11.10
N PHE A 255 11.06 -3.29 -10.95
CA PHE A 255 11.46 -4.62 -11.46
C PHE A 255 10.66 -5.77 -10.83
N ILE A 256 10.04 -5.57 -9.68
CA ILE A 256 9.21 -6.58 -9.02
C ILE A 256 7.81 -6.65 -9.65
N ARG A 257 7.26 -5.51 -10.14
CA ARG A 257 5.83 -5.35 -10.43
C ARG A 257 5.47 -4.82 -11.82
N TYR A 258 6.41 -4.24 -12.55
CA TYR A 258 6.14 -3.53 -13.80
C TYR A 258 6.55 -4.35 -15.01
N ASP A 259 5.59 -4.73 -15.84
CA ASP A 259 5.83 -5.41 -17.10
C ASP A 259 6.13 -4.40 -18.21
N THR A 260 7.13 -4.71 -19.04
CA THR A 260 7.40 -3.99 -20.30
C THR A 260 7.18 -4.93 -21.50
N GLU A 261 7.44 -4.45 -22.72
CA GLU A 261 7.37 -5.29 -23.91
C GLU A 261 8.36 -6.47 -23.82
N ASN A 262 9.57 -6.22 -23.29
CA ASN A 262 10.68 -7.16 -23.25
C ASN A 262 10.99 -7.74 -21.87
N TYR A 263 10.24 -7.35 -20.84
CA TYR A 263 10.46 -7.79 -19.48
C TYR A 263 9.15 -8.16 -18.79
N LYS A 264 9.13 -9.31 -18.13
CA LYS A 264 8.01 -9.78 -17.30
C LYS A 264 8.41 -9.80 -15.84
N SER A 265 7.70 -9.05 -15.04
CA SER A 265 7.96 -8.94 -13.60
C SER A 265 7.51 -10.19 -12.85
N ILE A 266 8.08 -10.42 -11.66
CA ILE A 266 7.82 -11.64 -10.87
C ILE A 266 6.55 -11.55 -10.01
N PHE A 267 6.14 -10.33 -9.64
CA PHE A 267 4.88 -10.06 -8.95
C PHE A 267 4.13 -8.93 -9.67
N PRO A 268 3.62 -9.19 -10.90
CA PRO A 268 3.04 -8.16 -11.73
C PRO A 268 1.89 -7.44 -11.04
N ARG A 269 1.88 -6.09 -11.16
CA ARG A 269 0.74 -5.29 -10.76
C ARG A 269 -0.35 -5.43 -11.82
N LYS A 270 -1.58 -5.74 -11.39
CA LYS A 270 -2.74 -5.69 -12.27
C LYS A 270 -2.99 -4.24 -12.69
N ASN A 271 -2.60 -3.90 -13.91
CA ASN A 271 -2.87 -2.60 -14.52
C ASN A 271 -4.02 -2.78 -15.51
N GLU A 272 -5.24 -2.54 -15.07
CA GLU A 272 -6.37 -2.51 -15.97
C GLU A 272 -6.38 -1.15 -16.70
N PRO A 273 -6.46 -1.15 -18.05
CA PRO A 273 -6.55 0.09 -18.82
C PRO A 273 -7.84 0.81 -18.44
N LYS A 274 -7.72 2.10 -18.06
CA LYS A 274 -8.89 2.92 -17.75
C LYS A 274 -9.90 2.88 -18.90
N PRO A 275 -11.17 2.54 -18.65
CA PRO A 275 -12.20 2.52 -19.68
C PRO A 275 -12.37 3.91 -20.31
N ALA A 276 -12.99 3.95 -21.51
CA ALA A 276 -13.07 5.18 -22.31
C ALA A 276 -13.70 6.35 -21.54
N TRP A 277 -14.74 6.09 -20.76
CA TRP A 277 -15.42 7.12 -19.96
C TRP A 277 -14.52 7.77 -18.89
N GLN A 278 -13.62 7.00 -18.25
CA GLN A 278 -12.65 7.56 -17.30
C GLN A 278 -11.55 8.38 -17.99
N ARG A 279 -11.19 8.00 -19.22
CA ARG A 279 -10.23 8.77 -20.02
C ARG A 279 -10.81 10.11 -20.49
N PHE A 280 -12.11 10.18 -20.68
CA PHE A 280 -12.84 11.41 -21.04
C PHE A 280 -12.84 12.44 -19.90
N SER A 281 -13.15 12.01 -18.66
CA SER A 281 -13.17 12.89 -17.48
C SER A 281 -11.78 13.46 -17.16
N ALA A 282 -10.71 12.69 -17.32
CA ALA A 282 -9.33 13.16 -17.13
C ALA A 282 -8.93 14.25 -18.16
N LYS A 283 -9.40 14.13 -19.44
CA LYS A 283 -9.20 15.16 -20.45
C LYS A 283 -9.98 16.45 -20.18
N GLN A 284 -11.21 16.35 -19.68
CA GLN A 284 -12.02 17.51 -19.28
C GLN A 284 -11.46 18.23 -18.07
N SER A 285 -11.01 17.49 -17.05
CA SER A 285 -10.37 18.08 -15.86
C SER A 285 -9.07 18.82 -16.21
N ARG A 286 -8.26 18.29 -17.14
CA ARG A 286 -7.08 18.98 -17.65
C ARG A 286 -7.42 20.24 -18.47
N LYS A 287 -8.51 20.19 -19.27
CA LYS A 287 -8.98 21.37 -20.00
C LYS A 287 -9.53 22.45 -19.06
N ALA A 288 -10.29 22.08 -18.03
CA ALA A 288 -10.80 23.00 -17.01
C ALA A 288 -9.67 23.63 -16.19
N ALA A 289 -8.67 22.85 -15.77
CA ALA A 289 -7.49 23.37 -15.08
C ALA A 289 -6.67 24.34 -15.95
N ASN A 290 -6.46 24.01 -17.23
CA ASN A 290 -5.76 24.89 -18.16
C ASN A 290 -6.56 26.17 -18.48
N TYR A 291 -7.89 26.09 -18.52
CA TYR A 291 -8.74 27.27 -18.71
C TYR A 291 -8.68 28.20 -17.49
N ASN A 292 -8.78 27.65 -16.29
CA ASN A 292 -8.68 28.43 -15.04
C ASN A 292 -7.30 29.10 -14.90
N ASN A 293 -6.20 28.42 -15.25
CA ASN A 293 -4.88 29.02 -15.25
C ASN A 293 -4.75 30.18 -16.24
N LYS A 294 -5.28 30.04 -17.47
CA LYS A 294 -5.30 31.13 -18.46
C LYS A 294 -6.14 32.33 -18.02
N VAL A 295 -7.25 32.11 -17.31
CA VAL A 295 -8.09 33.19 -16.79
C VAL A 295 -7.40 33.92 -15.62
N LEU A 296 -6.58 33.24 -14.84
CA LEU A 296 -5.77 33.85 -13.77
C LEU A 296 -4.56 34.64 -14.29
N GLU A 297 -3.95 34.16 -15.40
CA GLU A 297 -2.84 34.88 -16.07
C GLU A 297 -3.30 36.12 -16.86
N GLY A 298 -4.54 36.13 -17.35
CA GLY A 298 -5.12 37.26 -18.07
C GLY A 298 -5.73 38.36 -17.20
N LYS A 299 -5.59 38.27 -15.87
CA LYS A 299 -6.06 39.27 -14.87
C LYS A 299 -4.91 40.00 -14.16
N LYS A 300 -3.69 39.97 -14.74
CA LYS A 300 -2.56 40.77 -14.29
C LYS A 300 -2.31 41.96 -15.21
#